data_fa9e0d933be66697d2e31bc2a43a57ff
#
_entry.id   fa9e0d933be66697d2e31bc2a43a57ff
#
_cell.length_a   1.000
_cell.length_b   1.000
_cell.length_c   1.000
_cell.angle_alpha   90.00
_cell.angle_beta   90.00
_cell.angle_gamma   90.00
#
_symmetry.space_group_name_H-M   'P 1'
#
loop_
_entity.id
_entity.type
_entity.pdbx_description
1 polymer ?
#
loop_
_entity_poly.entity_id
_entity_poly.type
_entity_poly.pdbx_seq_one_letter_code
_entity_poly.pdbx_strand_id
1 'polypeptide(L)'
;ALLEAIKDRPEFSLVAEMFASLTLYFHRRFGSLTLLSPFHYLDYEESDILAAITNDLGYCLPGISWPAGSTNCLFNFVCQKLTVEWFGYSQHEAEISMLVRRGEMTRQRALEIIETPITRNDIALALDCMGLAPDEILRPCMSTQ
;
A
#
# COMPACT_ATOMS: atom_id res chain seq x y z
N ALA A 1 7.74 9.81 -15.17
CA ALA A 1 9.12 9.57 -14.74
C ALA A 1 9.43 8.07 -14.65
N LEU A 2 8.74 7.27 -13.82
CA LEU A 2 9.05 5.84 -13.66
C LEU A 2 8.88 5.05 -14.96
N LEU A 3 7.73 5.16 -15.63
CA LEU A 3 7.48 4.48 -16.92
C LEU A 3 8.48 4.89 -17.98
N GLU A 4 8.92 6.14 -17.98
CA GLU A 4 9.94 6.64 -18.91
C GLU A 4 11.32 6.02 -18.65
N ALA A 5 11.64 5.79 -17.36
CA ALA A 5 12.90 5.17 -16.95
C ALA A 5 13.00 3.68 -17.30
N ILE A 6 11.87 2.98 -17.39
CA ILE A 6 11.83 1.52 -17.62
C ILE A 6 11.39 1.12 -19.03
N LYS A 7 10.92 2.05 -19.86
CA LYS A 7 10.34 1.76 -21.20
C LYS A 7 11.25 1.00 -22.14
N ASP A 8 12.56 1.29 -22.09
CA ASP A 8 13.57 0.72 -22.98
C ASP A 8 14.27 -0.50 -22.37
N ARG A 9 13.76 -0.99 -21.23
CA ARG A 9 14.33 -2.13 -20.54
C ARG A 9 13.43 -3.35 -20.70
N PRO A 10 13.82 -4.37 -21.50
CA PRO A 10 12.99 -5.52 -21.81
C PRO A 10 12.60 -6.32 -20.56
N GLU A 11 13.45 -6.35 -19.54
CA GLU A 11 13.17 -6.99 -18.26
C GLU A 11 11.97 -6.37 -17.49
N PHE A 12 11.63 -5.12 -17.78
CA PHE A 12 10.52 -4.40 -17.16
C PHE A 12 9.31 -4.21 -18.10
N SER A 13 9.31 -4.82 -19.29
CA SER A 13 8.21 -4.66 -20.26
C SER A 13 6.86 -5.01 -19.68
N LEU A 14 6.78 -6.12 -18.92
CA LEU A 14 5.58 -6.57 -18.24
C LEU A 14 5.10 -5.56 -17.18
N VAL A 15 6.03 -5.02 -16.42
CA VAL A 15 5.75 -4.01 -15.39
C VAL A 15 5.22 -2.73 -16.03
N ALA A 16 5.80 -2.28 -17.14
CA ALA A 16 5.35 -1.11 -17.87
C ALA A 16 3.92 -1.28 -18.41
N GLU A 17 3.55 -2.46 -18.91
CA GLU A 17 2.19 -2.79 -19.33
C GLU A 17 1.20 -2.75 -18.16
N MET A 18 1.56 -3.33 -17.03
CA MET A 18 0.71 -3.33 -15.83
C MET A 18 0.45 -1.92 -15.29
N PHE A 19 1.46 -1.05 -15.28
CA PHE A 19 1.32 0.33 -14.84
C PHE A 19 0.47 1.19 -15.78
N ALA A 20 0.42 0.85 -17.07
CA ALA A 20 -0.43 1.58 -18.01
C ALA A 20 -1.93 1.37 -17.72
N SER A 21 -2.35 0.12 -17.49
CA SER A 21 -3.69 -0.24 -17.04
C SER A 21 -3.72 -1.72 -16.66
N LEU A 22 -3.94 -2.01 -15.39
CA LEU A 22 -4.06 -3.38 -14.90
C LEU A 22 -5.20 -4.14 -15.60
N THR A 23 -6.34 -3.48 -15.77
CA THR A 23 -7.49 -4.06 -16.47
C THR A 23 -7.17 -4.37 -17.93
N LEU A 24 -6.51 -3.44 -18.63
CA LEU A 24 -6.12 -3.61 -20.03
C LEU A 24 -5.08 -4.71 -20.18
N TYR A 25 -4.11 -4.78 -19.24
CA TYR A 25 -3.12 -5.84 -19.18
C TYR A 25 -3.80 -7.22 -19.07
N PHE A 26 -4.68 -7.40 -18.10
CA PHE A 26 -5.39 -8.68 -17.92
C PHE A 26 -6.26 -9.04 -19.12
N HIS A 27 -6.96 -8.06 -19.70
CA HIS A 27 -7.77 -8.28 -20.89
C HIS A 27 -6.93 -8.73 -22.10
N ARG A 28 -5.78 -8.11 -22.33
CA ARG A 28 -4.86 -8.47 -23.41
C ARG A 28 -4.19 -9.83 -23.20
N ARG A 29 -3.81 -10.13 -21.97
CA ARG A 29 -3.04 -11.33 -21.63
C ARG A 29 -3.91 -12.57 -21.56
N PHE A 30 -5.13 -12.44 -21.11
CA PHE A 30 -6.04 -13.55 -20.79
C PHE A 30 -7.38 -13.50 -21.52
N GLY A 31 -7.54 -12.67 -22.51
CA GLY A 31 -8.65 -12.56 -23.48
C GLY A 31 -10.08 -12.77 -22.98
N SER A 32 -10.32 -13.86 -22.27
CA SER A 32 -11.61 -14.25 -21.70
C SER A 32 -11.75 -13.98 -20.19
N LEU A 33 -10.74 -13.36 -19.54
CA LEU A 33 -10.80 -13.08 -18.11
C LEU A 33 -11.73 -11.89 -17.84
N THR A 34 -12.74 -12.12 -17.01
CA THR A 34 -13.57 -11.04 -16.46
C THR A 34 -13.05 -10.68 -15.08
N LEU A 35 -12.63 -9.44 -14.92
CA LEU A 35 -12.27 -8.90 -13.60
C LEU A 35 -13.54 -8.42 -12.90
N LEU A 36 -13.87 -9.06 -11.78
CA LEU A 36 -14.98 -8.67 -10.93
C LEU A 36 -14.44 -8.21 -9.57
N SER A 37 -14.86 -7.03 -9.14
CA SER A 37 -14.60 -6.51 -7.79
C SER A 37 -15.90 -6.62 -6.98
N PRO A 38 -16.12 -7.71 -6.21
CA PRO A 38 -17.40 -7.98 -5.55
C PRO A 38 -17.83 -6.85 -4.60
N PHE A 39 -16.87 -6.25 -3.90
CA PHE A 39 -17.10 -5.18 -2.94
C PHE A 39 -17.58 -3.85 -3.54
N HIS A 40 -17.63 -3.72 -4.87
CA HIS A 40 -18.34 -2.60 -5.51
C HIS A 40 -19.86 -2.81 -5.56
N TYR A 41 -20.32 -4.01 -5.31
CA TYR A 41 -21.72 -4.42 -5.48
C TYR A 41 -22.35 -4.95 -4.20
N LEU A 42 -21.54 -5.27 -3.21
CA LEU A 42 -21.97 -5.83 -1.94
C LEU A 42 -21.69 -4.82 -0.83
N ASP A 43 -22.69 -4.56 -0.03
CA ASP A 43 -22.50 -3.86 1.24
C ASP A 43 -21.80 -4.82 2.22
N TYR A 44 -20.77 -4.33 2.88
CA TYR A 44 -19.99 -5.10 3.85
C TYR A 44 -19.46 -4.20 4.95
N GLU A 45 -19.30 -4.81 6.11
CA GLU A 45 -18.54 -4.22 7.22
C GLU A 45 -17.20 -4.94 7.34
N GLU A 46 -16.11 -4.19 7.48
CA GLU A 46 -14.76 -4.75 7.59
C GLU A 46 -14.64 -5.72 8.77
N SER A 47 -15.32 -5.42 9.89
CA SER A 47 -15.40 -6.27 11.08
C SER A 47 -15.98 -7.65 10.79
N ASP A 48 -17.00 -7.73 9.93
CA ASP A 48 -17.66 -8.99 9.60
C ASP A 48 -16.75 -9.86 8.71
N ILE A 49 -16.07 -9.22 7.75
CA ILE A 49 -15.07 -9.92 6.92
C ILE A 49 -13.94 -10.45 7.80
N LEU A 50 -13.41 -9.61 8.68
CA LEU A 50 -12.33 -10.00 9.57
C LEU A 50 -12.74 -11.15 10.49
N ALA A 51 -13.94 -11.09 11.06
CA ALA A 51 -14.48 -12.16 11.89
C ALA A 51 -14.62 -13.47 11.10
N ALA A 52 -15.15 -13.42 9.88
CA ALA A 52 -15.32 -14.58 9.03
C ALA A 52 -13.97 -15.23 8.67
N ILE A 53 -13.01 -14.46 8.18
CA ILE A 53 -11.69 -15.01 7.81
C ILE A 53 -10.91 -15.53 9.01
N THR A 54 -11.06 -14.91 10.18
CA THR A 54 -10.41 -15.37 11.41
C THR A 54 -11.03 -16.68 11.91
N ASN A 55 -12.36 -16.75 11.96
CA ASN A 55 -13.06 -17.90 12.50
C ASN A 55 -13.08 -19.09 11.55
N ASP A 56 -13.30 -18.85 10.27
CA ASP A 56 -13.51 -19.91 9.28
C ASP A 56 -12.20 -20.38 8.63
N LEU A 57 -11.23 -19.45 8.47
CA LEU A 57 -9.96 -19.74 7.79
C LEU A 57 -8.75 -19.76 8.73
N GLY A 58 -8.93 -19.46 10.02
CA GLY A 58 -7.84 -19.37 10.97
C GLY A 58 -6.83 -18.26 10.68
N TYR A 59 -7.28 -17.20 9.98
CA TYR A 59 -6.42 -16.07 9.65
C TYR A 59 -6.04 -15.29 10.91
N CYS A 60 -4.76 -14.97 11.03
CA CYS A 60 -4.26 -14.10 12.09
C CYS A 60 -3.76 -12.79 11.48
N LEU A 61 -4.24 -11.67 12.03
CA LEU A 61 -3.71 -10.36 11.65
C LEU A 61 -2.20 -10.28 11.92
N PRO A 62 -1.43 -9.66 11.03
CA PRO A 62 -0.03 -9.38 11.30
C PRO A 62 0.11 -8.57 12.59
N GLY A 63 1.04 -8.99 13.46
CA GLY A 63 1.32 -8.26 14.70
C GLY A 63 1.95 -6.90 14.48
N ILE A 64 2.58 -6.71 13.31
CA ILE A 64 3.24 -5.46 12.89
C ILE A 64 2.80 -5.14 11.47
N SER A 65 2.10 -4.03 11.30
CA SER A 65 1.65 -3.53 10.00
C SER A 65 1.41 -2.02 10.07
N TRP A 66 1.46 -1.36 8.91
CA TRP A 66 1.03 0.03 8.80
C TRP A 66 0.03 0.18 7.65
N PRO A 67 -1.15 0.81 7.87
CA PRO A 67 -1.71 1.15 9.19
C PRO A 67 -1.83 -0.06 10.11
N ALA A 68 -1.86 0.20 11.42
CA ALA A 68 -2.00 -0.88 12.40
C ALA A 68 -3.27 -1.71 12.13
N GLY A 69 -3.13 -3.03 12.16
CA GLY A 69 -4.23 -3.95 11.87
C GLY A 69 -4.49 -4.19 10.37
N SER A 70 -3.71 -3.59 9.47
CA SER A 70 -3.83 -3.85 8.03
C SER A 70 -3.13 -5.16 7.63
N THR A 71 -3.49 -5.68 6.45
CA THR A 71 -2.84 -6.83 5.82
C THR A 71 -1.65 -6.44 4.94
N ASN A 72 -1.27 -5.17 4.95
CA ASN A 72 -0.16 -4.65 4.16
C ASN A 72 1.17 -5.29 4.60
N CYS A 73 2.06 -5.48 3.63
CA CYS A 73 3.39 -5.99 3.93
C CYS A 73 4.25 -4.92 4.67
N LEU A 74 5.30 -5.38 5.33
CA LEU A 74 6.22 -4.51 6.08
C LEU A 74 6.83 -3.39 5.22
N PHE A 75 6.98 -3.61 3.92
CA PHE A 75 7.50 -2.59 3.00
C PHE A 75 6.65 -1.30 2.99
N ASN A 76 5.39 -1.38 3.41
CA ASN A 76 4.52 -0.22 3.52
C ASN A 76 5.06 0.84 4.50
N PHE A 77 5.82 0.46 5.52
CA PHE A 77 6.52 1.41 6.40
C PHE A 77 7.51 2.27 5.61
N VAL A 78 8.29 1.65 4.72
CA VAL A 78 9.27 2.35 3.88
C VAL A 78 8.54 3.27 2.90
N CYS A 79 7.53 2.77 2.20
CA CYS A 79 6.74 3.56 1.26
C CYS A 79 6.10 4.78 1.92
N GLN A 80 5.47 4.57 3.07
CA GLN A 80 4.83 5.65 3.83
C GLN A 80 5.85 6.71 4.27
N LYS A 81 6.99 6.29 4.82
CA LYS A 81 8.05 7.20 5.24
C LYS A 81 8.55 8.05 4.07
N LEU A 82 8.89 7.41 2.96
CA LEU A 82 9.38 8.11 1.78
C LEU A 82 8.33 9.05 1.18
N THR A 83 7.07 8.62 1.13
CA THR A 83 5.98 9.44 0.59
C THR A 83 5.79 10.71 1.42
N VAL A 84 5.79 10.60 2.74
CA VAL A 84 5.68 11.77 3.62
C VAL A 84 6.90 12.69 3.48
N GLU A 85 8.11 12.14 3.38
CA GLU A 85 9.32 12.94 3.21
C GLU A 85 9.39 13.66 1.85
N TRP A 86 8.97 13.01 0.78
CA TRP A 86 9.09 13.57 -0.56
C TRP A 86 7.92 14.44 -0.98
N PHE A 87 6.71 14.10 -0.53
CA PHE A 87 5.49 14.77 -0.98
C PHE A 87 4.80 15.56 0.13
N GLY A 88 5.18 15.35 1.39
CA GLY A 88 4.59 16.04 2.53
C GLY A 88 3.23 15.50 2.99
N TYR A 89 2.77 14.37 2.44
CA TYR A 89 1.52 13.72 2.81
C TYR A 89 1.62 12.19 2.74
N SER A 90 0.70 11.51 3.42
CA SER A 90 0.60 10.06 3.41
C SER A 90 0.06 9.54 2.08
N GLN A 91 0.63 8.46 1.56
CA GLN A 91 0.08 7.75 0.39
C GLN A 91 -1.37 7.26 0.60
N HIS A 92 -1.80 7.09 1.85
CA HIS A 92 -3.14 6.62 2.22
C HIS A 92 -4.14 7.74 2.52
N GLU A 93 -3.73 9.02 2.47
CA GLU A 93 -4.65 10.13 2.80
C GLU A 93 -5.88 10.19 1.90
N ALA A 94 -5.72 9.92 0.61
CA ALA A 94 -6.84 9.95 -0.33
C ALA A 94 -7.87 8.84 -0.02
N GLU A 95 -7.40 7.63 0.26
CA GLU A 95 -8.22 6.48 0.61
C GLU A 95 -8.94 6.71 1.94
N ILE A 96 -8.20 7.04 2.99
CA ILE A 96 -8.75 7.29 4.33
C ILE A 96 -9.73 8.47 4.32
N SER A 97 -9.42 9.55 3.57
CA SER A 97 -10.34 10.67 3.38
C SER A 97 -11.64 10.24 2.69
N MET A 98 -11.58 9.29 1.77
CA MET A 98 -12.77 8.75 1.13
C MET A 98 -13.65 7.99 2.13
N LEU A 99 -13.08 7.17 3.00
CA LEU A 99 -13.80 6.46 4.06
C LEU A 99 -14.50 7.44 5.00
N VAL A 100 -13.83 8.54 5.38
CA VAL A 100 -14.44 9.59 6.21
C VAL A 100 -15.61 10.26 5.48
N ARG A 101 -15.47 10.59 4.19
CA ARG A 101 -16.56 11.22 3.40
C ARG A 101 -17.76 10.30 3.22
N ARG A 102 -17.55 9.00 3.20
CA ARG A 102 -18.63 8.00 3.12
C ARG A 102 -19.28 7.71 4.47
N GLY A 103 -18.73 8.22 5.57
CA GLY A 103 -19.20 7.92 6.92
C GLY A 103 -18.78 6.55 7.46
N GLU A 104 -17.90 5.84 6.75
CA GLU A 104 -17.37 4.53 7.12
C GLU A 104 -16.27 4.64 8.19
N MET A 105 -15.72 5.84 8.37
CA MET A 105 -14.69 6.13 9.37
C MET A 105 -14.89 7.51 9.98
N THR A 106 -14.64 7.65 11.28
CA THR A 106 -14.63 8.99 11.90
C THR A 106 -13.36 9.76 11.52
N ARG A 107 -13.47 11.08 11.42
CA ARG A 107 -12.30 11.94 11.16
C ARG A 107 -11.22 11.76 12.23
N GLN A 108 -11.61 11.60 13.49
CA GLN A 108 -10.67 11.38 14.58
C GLN A 108 -9.85 10.10 14.35
N ARG A 109 -10.51 9.01 13.99
CA ARG A 109 -9.86 7.74 13.70
C ARG A 109 -8.92 7.83 12.49
N ALA A 110 -9.33 8.56 11.47
CA ALA A 110 -8.51 8.81 10.28
C ALA A 110 -7.20 9.53 10.63
N LEU A 111 -7.26 10.57 11.47
CA LEU A 111 -6.08 11.31 11.93
C LEU A 111 -5.16 10.43 12.78
N GLU A 112 -5.71 9.66 13.71
CA GLU A 112 -4.93 8.71 14.52
C GLU A 112 -4.10 7.74 13.64
N ILE A 113 -4.70 7.26 12.55
CA ILE A 113 -4.00 6.37 11.61
C ILE A 113 -2.88 7.12 10.88
N ILE A 114 -3.19 8.27 10.28
CA ILE A 114 -2.23 9.03 9.44
C ILE A 114 -1.07 9.56 10.29
N GLU A 115 -1.34 10.01 11.50
CA GLU A 115 -0.36 10.58 12.42
C GLU A 115 0.42 9.52 13.21
N THR A 116 0.10 8.23 13.05
CA THR A 116 0.85 7.15 13.70
C THR A 116 2.32 7.20 13.25
N PRO A 117 3.25 7.41 14.18
CA PRO A 117 4.66 7.58 13.83
C PRO A 117 5.24 6.26 13.33
N ILE A 118 6.03 6.34 12.28
CA ILE A 118 6.85 5.23 11.79
C ILE A 118 8.24 5.37 12.40
N THR A 119 8.63 4.37 13.16
CA THR A 119 9.93 4.38 13.85
C THR A 119 11.05 3.90 12.92
N ARG A 120 12.29 4.24 13.29
CA ARG A 120 13.47 3.70 12.59
C ARG A 120 13.53 2.17 12.65
N ASN A 121 13.04 1.58 13.73
CA ASN A 121 13.01 0.13 13.87
C ASN A 121 12.02 -0.53 12.90
N ASP A 122 10.85 0.06 12.66
CA ASP A 122 9.87 -0.44 11.69
C ASP A 122 10.45 -0.47 10.28
N ILE A 123 11.20 0.60 9.92
CA ILE A 123 11.88 0.67 8.64
C ILE A 123 13.03 -0.34 8.57
N ALA A 124 13.84 -0.45 9.62
CA ALA A 124 14.94 -1.39 9.67
C ALA A 124 14.44 -2.84 9.52
N LEU A 125 13.34 -3.20 10.18
CA LEU A 125 12.71 -4.52 10.07
C LEU A 125 12.25 -4.79 8.63
N ALA A 126 11.62 -3.81 7.97
CA ALA A 126 11.18 -3.95 6.59
C ALA A 126 12.35 -4.12 5.62
N LEU A 127 13.43 -3.36 5.81
CA LEU A 127 14.62 -3.43 4.96
C LEU A 127 15.42 -4.71 5.18
N ASP A 128 15.52 -5.18 6.42
CA ASP A 128 16.17 -6.44 6.76
C ASP A 128 15.52 -7.63 6.05
N CYS A 129 14.18 -7.67 5.99
CA CYS A 129 13.45 -8.67 5.22
C CYS A 129 13.79 -8.66 3.72
N MET A 130 14.31 -7.56 3.19
CA MET A 130 14.74 -7.43 1.79
C MET A 130 16.26 -7.59 1.62
N GLY A 131 17.02 -7.79 2.69
CA GLY A 131 18.47 -7.84 2.66
C GLY A 131 19.13 -6.48 2.38
N LEU A 132 18.44 -5.36 2.71
CA LEU A 132 18.92 -4.01 2.49
C LEU A 132 19.35 -3.36 3.81
N ALA A 133 20.46 -2.61 3.76
CA ALA A 133 20.91 -1.84 4.92
C ALA A 133 20.08 -0.55 5.09
N PRO A 134 19.58 -0.24 6.29
CA PRO A 134 18.78 0.95 6.55
C PRO A 134 19.47 2.26 6.13
N ASP A 135 20.77 2.34 6.29
CA ASP A 135 21.56 3.53 6.01
C ASP A 135 21.71 3.83 4.49
N GLU A 136 21.40 2.87 3.63
CA GLU A 136 21.41 3.06 2.18
C GLU A 136 20.18 3.83 1.70
N ILE A 137 19.04 3.66 2.37
CA ILE A 137 17.75 4.24 1.96
C ILE A 137 17.39 5.47 2.78
N LEU A 138 17.77 5.49 4.06
CA LEU A 138 17.49 6.60 4.98
C LEU A 138 18.51 7.74 4.93
N ARG A 139 19.34 7.81 3.91
CA ARG A 139 20.19 9.00 3.71
C ARG A 139 19.27 10.20 3.50
N PRO A 140 19.45 11.30 4.25
CA PRO A 140 18.72 12.52 3.95
C PRO A 140 18.95 12.87 2.49
N CYS A 141 17.88 13.03 1.74
CA CYS A 141 17.95 13.54 0.37
C CYS A 141 18.70 14.86 0.47
N MET A 142 19.96 14.90 -0.01
CA MET A 142 20.72 16.13 -0.03
C MET A 142 19.91 17.11 -0.86
N SER A 143 19.31 18.08 -0.19
CA SER A 143 18.62 19.20 -0.80
C SER A 143 19.54 19.80 -1.86
N THR A 144 19.26 19.54 -3.11
CA THR A 144 19.78 20.34 -4.21
C THR A 144 19.18 21.73 -4.03
N GLN A 145 20.01 22.63 -3.53
CA GLN A 145 19.79 24.07 -3.57
C GLN A 145 19.64 24.54 -5.02
#